data_8f043a1b2bb39c882eb6901956822a18
#
_entry.id   8f043a1b2bb39c882eb6901956822a18
#
_cell.length_a   1.000
_cell.length_b   1.000
_cell.length_c   1.000
_cell.angle_alpha   90.00
_cell.angle_beta   90.00
_cell.angle_gamma   90.00
#
_symmetry.space_group_name_H-M   'P 1'
#
loop_
_entity.id
_entity.type
_entity.pdbx_description
1 polymer ?
#
loop_
_entity_poly.entity_id
_entity_poly.type
_entity_poly.pdbx_seq_one_letter_code
_entity_poly.pdbx_strand_id
1 'polypeptide(L)'
;MTHPNIEFMRRYSETLTAGKAADVLPFFAEDLVLHIPGRSPHAGTFRGQDAVLSYYTRVFRDTDGAFQPLGVDDILASDTHAASLVRWKVKRSGRELLIDRVVIYRIENGKIAEIWVRDWDQYAYDDLFADAAVEAPAAGG
;
A
#
# COMPACT_ATOMS: atom_id res chain seq x y z
N MET A 1 -27.13 -6.59 5.35
CA MET A 1 -26.21 -6.09 6.40
C MET A 1 -24.78 -6.09 5.92
N THR A 2 -24.08 -5.04 6.18
CA THR A 2 -22.67 -4.93 5.79
C THR A 2 -21.80 -5.70 6.78
N HIS A 3 -20.89 -6.52 6.28
CA HIS A 3 -19.95 -7.24 7.13
C HIS A 3 -19.09 -6.24 7.93
N PRO A 4 -18.82 -6.49 9.23
CA PRO A 4 -18.03 -5.58 10.05
C PRO A 4 -16.66 -5.23 9.48
N ASN A 5 -16.02 -6.17 8.78
CA ASN A 5 -14.73 -5.93 8.16
C ASN A 5 -14.82 -5.02 6.93
N ILE A 6 -15.97 -4.93 6.27
CA ILE A 6 -16.18 -3.93 5.23
C ILE A 6 -16.17 -2.52 5.84
N GLU A 7 -16.87 -2.31 6.95
CA GLU A 7 -16.88 -1.03 7.64
C GLU A 7 -15.49 -0.66 8.17
N PHE A 8 -14.77 -1.64 8.73
CA PHE A 8 -13.40 -1.44 9.18
C PHE A 8 -12.50 -0.98 8.03
N MET A 9 -12.57 -1.66 6.89
CA MET A 9 -11.77 -1.31 5.72
C MET A 9 -12.18 0.01 5.09
N ARG A 10 -13.46 0.37 5.18
CA ARG A 10 -13.92 1.68 4.72
C ARG A 10 -13.28 2.79 5.53
N ARG A 11 -13.27 2.66 6.86
CA ARG A 11 -12.61 3.63 7.73
C ARG A 11 -11.10 3.71 7.45
N TYR A 12 -10.46 2.56 7.27
CA TYR A 12 -9.04 2.52 6.89
C TYR A 12 -8.79 3.27 5.58
N SER A 13 -9.57 2.99 4.55
CA SER A 13 -9.43 3.61 3.24
C SER A 13 -9.62 5.13 3.31
N GLU A 14 -10.62 5.59 4.05
CA GLU A 14 -10.86 7.02 4.24
C GLU A 14 -9.67 7.69 4.94
N THR A 15 -9.12 7.05 5.96
CA THR A 15 -7.95 7.58 6.67
C THR A 15 -6.73 7.63 5.77
N LEU A 16 -6.49 6.58 4.99
CA LEU A 16 -5.36 6.52 4.06
C LEU A 16 -5.46 7.63 2.99
N THR A 17 -6.66 7.85 2.46
CA THR A 17 -6.86 8.85 1.40
C THR A 17 -6.89 10.28 1.93
N ALA A 18 -7.09 10.48 3.24
CA ALA A 18 -7.04 11.81 3.86
C ALA A 18 -5.62 12.36 3.98
N GLY A 19 -4.59 11.55 3.74
CA GLY A 19 -3.30 12.08 3.34
C GLY A 19 -2.12 11.95 4.30
N LYS A 20 -2.26 11.31 5.46
CA LYS A 20 -1.11 11.11 6.35
C LYS A 20 -0.89 9.63 6.63
N ALA A 21 0.24 9.09 6.16
CA ALA A 21 0.57 7.67 6.35
C ALA A 21 0.54 7.26 7.82
N ALA A 22 1.00 8.13 8.72
CA ALA A 22 1.03 7.82 10.15
C ALA A 22 -0.36 7.62 10.75
N ASP A 23 -1.40 8.20 10.17
CA ASP A 23 -2.76 8.12 10.70
C ASP A 23 -3.38 6.73 10.54
N VAL A 24 -2.79 5.87 9.69
CA VAL A 24 -3.28 4.50 9.52
C VAL A 24 -2.68 3.51 10.53
N LEU A 25 -1.67 3.90 11.29
CA LEU A 25 -1.02 3.02 12.26
C LEU A 25 -1.98 2.35 13.24
N PRO A 26 -3.04 3.04 13.75
CA PRO A 26 -3.99 2.39 14.65
C PRO A 26 -4.74 1.21 14.06
N PHE A 27 -4.80 1.11 12.72
CA PHE A 27 -5.44 -0.01 12.03
C PHE A 27 -4.53 -1.23 11.92
N PHE A 28 -3.22 -1.07 12.17
CA PHE A 28 -2.21 -2.10 11.93
C PHE A 28 -1.85 -2.85 13.20
N ALA A 29 -1.67 -4.16 13.06
CA ALA A 29 -1.00 -4.95 14.10
C ALA A 29 0.46 -4.48 14.24
N GLU A 30 1.05 -4.66 15.42
CA GLU A 30 2.44 -4.28 15.65
C GLU A 30 3.41 -5.06 14.75
N ASP A 31 3.09 -6.31 14.50
CA ASP A 31 3.88 -7.22 13.67
C ASP A 31 3.39 -7.30 12.22
N LEU A 32 2.73 -6.24 11.75
CA LEU A 32 2.26 -6.15 10.37
C LEU A 32 3.33 -6.57 9.36
N VAL A 33 2.90 -7.29 8.33
CA VAL A 33 3.75 -7.66 7.20
C VAL A 33 3.14 -7.12 5.90
N LEU A 34 3.94 -6.42 5.12
CA LEU A 34 3.52 -5.85 3.83
C LEU A 34 4.35 -6.50 2.71
N HIS A 35 3.66 -7.03 1.72
CA HIS A 35 4.30 -7.64 0.55
C HIS A 35 4.06 -6.76 -0.67
N ILE A 36 5.14 -6.21 -1.22
CA ILE A 36 5.11 -5.40 -2.43
C ILE A 36 5.73 -6.20 -3.57
N PRO A 37 4.96 -6.48 -4.63
CA PRO A 37 5.42 -7.32 -5.73
C PRO A 37 6.32 -6.55 -6.69
N GLY A 38 6.88 -7.29 -7.66
CA GLY A 38 7.59 -6.72 -8.79
C GLY A 38 9.08 -6.65 -8.59
N ARG A 39 9.70 -5.82 -9.42
CA ARG A 39 11.17 -5.68 -9.49
C ARG A 39 11.65 -4.25 -9.26
N SER A 40 10.75 -3.33 -8.91
CA SER A 40 11.16 -1.97 -8.61
C SER A 40 12.00 -1.92 -7.32
N PRO A 41 12.74 -0.83 -7.08
CA PRO A 41 13.44 -0.65 -5.81
C PRO A 41 12.53 -0.66 -4.58
N HIS A 42 11.22 -0.50 -4.77
CA HIS A 42 10.23 -0.55 -3.69
C HIS A 42 9.76 -1.97 -3.37
N ALA A 43 10.05 -2.95 -4.23
CA ALA A 43 9.57 -4.32 -4.04
C ALA A 43 10.21 -4.99 -2.84
N GLY A 44 9.48 -5.89 -2.21
CA GLY A 44 9.99 -6.66 -1.09
C GLY A 44 8.93 -6.97 -0.05
N THR A 45 9.39 -7.56 1.05
CA THR A 45 8.57 -7.84 2.21
C THR A 45 9.05 -6.97 3.37
N PHE A 46 8.12 -6.23 3.96
CA PHE A 46 8.42 -5.27 5.03
C PHE A 46 7.71 -5.74 6.30
N ARG A 47 8.46 -5.91 7.38
CA ARG A 47 7.96 -6.46 8.63
C ARG A 47 8.00 -5.42 9.74
N GLY A 48 6.85 -5.23 10.40
CA GLY A 48 6.68 -4.28 11.48
C GLY A 48 6.26 -2.90 11.00
N GLN A 49 5.67 -2.12 11.89
CA GLN A 49 5.12 -0.81 11.54
C GLN A 49 6.18 0.16 11.05
N ASP A 50 7.38 0.14 11.64
CA ASP A 50 8.45 1.05 11.25
C ASP A 50 8.92 0.79 9.82
N ALA A 51 9.09 -0.47 9.44
CA ALA A 51 9.49 -0.84 8.08
C ALA A 51 8.41 -0.45 7.06
N VAL A 52 7.15 -0.65 7.41
CA VAL A 52 6.04 -0.28 6.53
C VAL A 52 5.95 1.24 6.36
N LEU A 53 6.12 2.00 7.44
CA LEU A 53 6.18 3.47 7.35
C LEU A 53 7.34 3.95 6.50
N SER A 54 8.52 3.34 6.64
CA SER A 54 9.68 3.65 5.81
C SER A 54 9.40 3.40 4.34
N TYR A 55 8.70 2.30 4.03
CA TYR A 55 8.27 2.01 2.66
C TYR A 55 7.39 3.13 2.10
N TYR A 56 6.36 3.54 2.82
CA TYR A 56 5.49 4.63 2.36
C TYR A 56 6.27 5.93 2.16
N THR A 57 7.17 6.25 3.07
CA THR A 57 8.01 7.46 2.97
C THR A 57 8.85 7.44 1.69
N ARG A 58 9.46 6.30 1.35
CA ARG A 58 10.25 6.17 0.12
C ARG A 58 9.39 6.31 -1.13
N VAL A 59 8.22 5.70 -1.14
CA VAL A 59 7.31 5.82 -2.28
C VAL A 59 6.90 7.27 -2.51
N PHE A 60 6.53 7.98 -1.45
CA PHE A 60 6.18 9.40 -1.57
C PHE A 60 7.37 10.25 -2.01
N ARG A 61 8.56 9.96 -1.49
CA ARG A 61 9.79 10.66 -1.91
C ARG A 61 10.05 10.51 -3.41
N ASP A 62 9.80 9.33 -3.95
CA ASP A 62 10.13 8.99 -5.34
C ASP A 62 9.04 9.40 -6.34
N THR A 63 7.96 10.01 -5.89
CA THR A 63 6.90 10.52 -6.76
C THR A 63 6.95 12.05 -6.85
N ASP A 64 6.44 12.60 -7.95
CA ASP A 64 6.39 14.06 -8.18
C ASP A 64 5.18 14.66 -7.45
N GLY A 65 5.19 14.56 -6.12
CA GLY A 65 4.16 15.18 -5.29
C GLY A 65 2.86 14.42 -5.19
N ALA A 66 2.71 13.29 -5.86
CA ALA A 66 1.44 12.61 -5.77
C ALA A 66 1.48 11.13 -6.15
N PHE A 67 1.26 10.32 -5.16
CA PHE A 67 0.69 8.99 -5.33
C PHE A 67 -0.77 9.16 -4.90
N GLN A 68 -1.66 9.46 -5.87
CA GLN A 68 -3.01 9.92 -5.56
C GLN A 68 -4.03 8.80 -5.68
N PRO A 69 -4.84 8.57 -4.63
CA PRO A 69 -5.98 7.67 -4.77
C PRO A 69 -7.04 8.33 -5.65
N LEU A 70 -7.51 7.59 -6.67
CA LEU A 70 -8.60 8.03 -7.51
C LEU A 70 -9.93 7.44 -7.06
N GLY A 71 -9.91 6.40 -6.23
CA GLY A 71 -11.09 5.83 -5.68
C GLY A 71 -10.91 4.36 -5.29
N VAL A 72 -11.86 3.90 -4.49
CA VAL A 72 -12.02 2.49 -4.15
C VAL A 72 -13.27 2.02 -4.87
N ASP A 73 -13.10 1.15 -5.88
CA ASP A 73 -14.23 0.67 -6.67
C ASP A 73 -15.09 -0.31 -5.88
N ASP A 74 -14.46 -1.15 -5.06
CA ASP A 74 -15.20 -2.12 -4.25
C ASP A 74 -14.35 -2.60 -3.07
N ILE A 75 -15.02 -3.06 -2.03
CA ILE A 75 -14.42 -3.71 -0.87
C ILE A 75 -15.16 -5.02 -0.63
N LEU A 76 -14.41 -6.13 -0.57
CA LEU A 76 -14.94 -7.44 -0.24
C LEU A 76 -14.35 -7.86 1.10
N ALA A 77 -15.12 -8.60 1.90
CA ALA A 77 -14.62 -9.04 3.18
C ALA A 77 -15.22 -10.36 3.64
N SER A 78 -14.41 -11.09 4.38
CA SER A 78 -14.82 -12.26 5.16
C SER A 78 -14.43 -12.03 6.62
N ASP A 79 -14.59 -13.06 7.45
CA ASP A 79 -14.22 -12.96 8.86
C ASP A 79 -12.72 -12.79 9.07
N THR A 80 -11.89 -13.20 8.10
CA THR A 80 -10.43 -13.21 8.26
C THR A 80 -9.70 -12.34 7.26
N HIS A 81 -10.32 -11.99 6.13
CA HIS A 81 -9.65 -11.27 5.05
C HIS A 81 -10.54 -10.19 4.46
N ALA A 82 -9.91 -9.23 3.84
CA ALA A 82 -10.59 -8.25 3.00
C ALA A 82 -9.79 -8.03 1.72
N ALA A 83 -10.47 -7.54 0.70
CA ALA A 83 -9.82 -7.12 -0.55
C ALA A 83 -10.41 -5.79 -0.98
N SER A 84 -9.55 -4.89 -1.44
CA SER A 84 -9.96 -3.60 -2.00
C SER A 84 -9.57 -3.54 -3.47
N LEU A 85 -10.53 -3.16 -4.31
CA LEU A 85 -10.28 -2.84 -5.71
C LEU A 85 -10.09 -1.34 -5.79
N VAL A 86 -8.86 -0.89 -6.03
CA VAL A 86 -8.49 0.52 -5.91
C VAL A 86 -7.85 1.01 -7.20
N ARG A 87 -7.96 2.30 -7.45
CA ARG A 87 -7.30 2.96 -8.56
C ARG A 87 -6.46 4.11 -8.04
N TRP A 88 -5.23 4.21 -8.54
CA TRP A 88 -4.28 5.23 -8.15
C TRP A 88 -3.73 5.94 -9.37
N LYS A 89 -3.30 7.18 -9.18
CA LYS A 89 -2.52 7.93 -10.16
C LYS A 89 -1.16 8.26 -9.56
N VAL A 90 -0.11 7.95 -10.31
CA VAL A 90 1.27 8.20 -9.89
C VAL A 90 1.94 9.08 -10.91
N LYS A 91 2.65 10.10 -10.46
CA LYS A 91 3.50 10.93 -11.31
C LYS A 91 4.95 10.82 -10.86
N ARG A 92 5.84 10.63 -11.84
CA ARG A 92 7.27 10.59 -11.58
C ARG A 92 8.04 11.02 -12.83
N SER A 93 8.96 11.99 -12.67
CA SER A 93 9.83 12.48 -13.76
C SER A 93 9.03 12.89 -15.00
N GLY A 94 7.91 13.59 -14.80
CA GLY A 94 7.04 14.04 -15.89
C GLY A 94 6.17 12.96 -16.50
N ARG A 95 6.25 11.72 -16.03
CA ARG A 95 5.43 10.61 -16.50
C ARG A 95 4.27 10.39 -15.56
N GLU A 96 3.13 9.97 -16.11
CA GLU A 96 1.94 9.67 -15.34
C GLU A 96 1.50 8.24 -15.60
N LEU A 97 1.14 7.53 -14.54
CA LEU A 97 0.66 6.15 -14.62
C LEU A 97 -0.64 6.02 -13.84
N LEU A 98 -1.64 5.43 -14.47
CA LEU A 98 -2.86 4.99 -13.78
C LEU A 98 -2.68 3.53 -13.38
N ILE A 99 -2.91 3.24 -12.11
CA ILE A 99 -2.71 1.90 -11.55
C ILE A 99 -4.06 1.36 -11.11
N ASP A 100 -4.46 0.22 -11.68
CA ASP A 100 -5.54 -0.60 -11.16
C ASP A 100 -4.91 -1.67 -10.27
N ARG A 101 -5.39 -1.75 -9.02
CA ARG A 101 -4.72 -2.53 -7.99
C ARG A 101 -5.73 -3.32 -7.17
N VAL A 102 -5.37 -4.54 -6.81
CA VAL A 102 -6.05 -5.31 -5.78
C VAL A 102 -5.14 -5.36 -4.57
N VAL A 103 -5.67 -5.00 -3.41
CA VAL A 103 -4.94 -5.13 -2.16
C VAL A 103 -5.70 -6.11 -1.29
N ILE A 104 -5.01 -7.15 -0.82
CA ILE A 104 -5.57 -8.17 0.05
C ILE A 104 -5.03 -7.97 1.44
N TYR A 105 -5.91 -8.03 2.43
CA TYR A 105 -5.59 -7.80 3.83
C TYR A 105 -5.99 -9.03 4.65
N ARG A 106 -5.11 -9.46 5.55
CA ARG A 106 -5.48 -10.41 6.60
C ARG A 106 -5.80 -9.61 7.85
N ILE A 107 -6.94 -9.86 8.44
CA ILE A 107 -7.44 -9.15 9.62
C ILE A 107 -7.44 -10.13 10.78
N GLU A 108 -6.81 -9.73 11.88
CA GLU A 108 -6.68 -10.55 13.07
C GLU A 108 -6.82 -9.66 14.30
N ASN A 109 -7.67 -10.06 15.23
CA ASN A 109 -7.93 -9.31 16.48
C ASN A 109 -8.27 -7.83 16.22
N GLY A 110 -9.06 -7.56 15.17
CA GLY A 110 -9.49 -6.21 14.84
C GLY A 110 -8.41 -5.32 14.24
N LYS A 111 -7.30 -5.91 13.76
CA LYS A 111 -6.18 -5.20 13.16
C LYS A 111 -5.79 -5.82 11.84
N ILE A 112 -5.20 -5.02 10.95
CA ILE A 112 -4.59 -5.51 9.72
C ILE A 112 -3.24 -6.12 10.08
N ALA A 113 -3.10 -7.42 9.86
CA ALA A 113 -1.90 -8.17 10.23
C ALA A 113 -0.98 -8.46 9.04
N GLU A 114 -1.54 -8.50 7.83
CA GLU A 114 -0.75 -8.75 6.63
C GLU A 114 -1.42 -8.12 5.41
N ILE A 115 -0.61 -7.62 4.49
CA ILE A 115 -1.09 -6.94 3.28
C ILE A 115 -0.33 -7.49 2.07
N TRP A 116 -1.07 -7.86 1.03
CA TRP A 116 -0.53 -8.25 -0.27
C TRP A 116 -1.04 -7.27 -1.33
N VAL A 117 -0.12 -6.63 -2.04
CA VAL A 117 -0.46 -5.72 -3.14
C VAL A 117 -0.32 -6.47 -4.46
N ARG A 118 -1.26 -6.28 -5.37
CA ARG A 118 -1.22 -6.85 -6.73
C ARG A 118 -1.66 -5.80 -7.73
N ASP A 119 -0.77 -5.43 -8.64
CA ASP A 119 -1.06 -4.46 -9.68
C ASP A 119 -1.46 -5.17 -10.97
N TRP A 120 -2.43 -4.62 -11.68
CA TRP A 120 -2.87 -5.17 -12.96
C TRP A 120 -1.73 -5.16 -13.98
N ASP A 121 -1.00 -4.04 -14.05
CA ASP A 121 0.15 -3.90 -14.93
C ASP A 121 1.41 -3.67 -14.08
N GLN A 122 1.95 -4.76 -13.58
CA GLN A 122 3.15 -4.72 -12.75
C GLN A 122 4.37 -4.23 -13.54
N TYR A 123 4.44 -4.53 -14.82
CA TYR A 123 5.56 -4.10 -15.66
C TYR A 123 5.60 -2.57 -15.78
N ALA A 124 4.44 -1.94 -15.97
CA ALA A 124 4.36 -0.49 -16.06
C ALA A 124 4.81 0.17 -14.74
N TYR A 125 4.39 -0.37 -13.60
CA TYR A 125 4.82 0.12 -12.30
C TYR A 125 6.34 -0.02 -12.12
N ASP A 126 6.86 -1.20 -12.39
CA ASP A 126 8.30 -1.46 -12.25
C ASP A 126 9.13 -0.55 -13.16
N ASP A 127 8.67 -0.32 -14.38
CA ASP A 127 9.34 0.56 -15.34
C ASP A 127 9.37 2.01 -14.86
N LEU A 128 8.28 2.50 -14.30
CA LEU A 128 8.18 3.87 -13.80
C LEU A 128 9.22 4.14 -12.70
N PHE A 129 9.48 3.17 -11.84
CA PHE A 129 10.40 3.31 -10.70
C PHE A 129 11.76 2.66 -10.92
N ALA A 130 12.05 2.18 -12.13
CA ALA A 130 13.27 1.39 -12.40
C ALA A 130 14.56 2.14 -12.07
N ASP A 131 14.57 3.46 -12.21
CA ASP A 131 15.73 4.30 -11.93
C ASP A 131 15.68 4.98 -10.55
N ALA A 132 14.72 4.63 -9.71
CA ALA A 132 14.66 5.15 -8.35
C ALA A 132 15.86 4.67 -7.56
N ALA A 133 16.33 5.50 -6.63
CA ALA A 133 17.47 5.14 -5.80
C ALA A 133 17.12 3.91 -4.96
N VAL A 134 17.97 2.88 -5.06
CA VAL A 134 17.88 1.74 -4.16
C VAL A 134 18.33 2.22 -2.79
N GLU A 135 17.45 2.06 -1.79
CA GLU A 135 17.80 2.34 -0.41
C GLU A 135 18.94 1.40 -0.02
N ALA A 136 20.07 1.96 0.37
CA ALA A 136 21.16 1.13 0.89
C ALA A 136 20.59 0.29 2.05
N PRO A 137 20.97 -1.00 2.15
CA PRO A 137 20.62 -1.75 3.35
C PRO A 137 20.96 -0.91 4.56
N ALA A 138 20.11 -0.90 5.58
CA ALA A 138 20.35 -0.12 6.77
C ALA A 138 21.82 -0.26 7.16
N ALA A 139 22.46 0.88 7.45
CA ALA A 139 23.89 0.91 7.75
C ALA A 139 24.19 -0.12 8.83
N GLY A 140 25.10 -1.02 8.53
CA GLY A 140 25.36 -2.14 9.40
C GLY A 140 24.42 -3.32 9.14
N GLY A 141 23.56 -3.16 8.22
CA GLY A 141 22.68 -4.25 7.75
C GLY A 141 23.05 -4.57 6.34
#